data_e69b0dc04bf775b63243066f4fbf382f
#
_entry.id   e69b0dc04bf775b63243066f4fbf382f
#
_cell.length_a   1.000
_cell.length_b   1.000
_cell.length_c   1.000
_cell.angle_alpha   90.00
_cell.angle_beta   90.00
_cell.angle_gamma   90.00
#
_symmetry.space_group_name_H-M   'P 1'
#
loop_
_entity.id
_entity.type
_entity.pdbx_description
1 polymer ?
#
loop_
_entity_poly.entity_id
_entity_poly.type
_entity_poly.pdbx_seq_one_letter_code
_entity_poly.pdbx_strand_id
1 'polypeptide(L)'
;MASCPALPFNMPAHIPDSLTIGRFGTGRVASQLAPALLAAGHQVIFVWSRTPATAEALAAHLPGTRALPTLAPPQPPADVYLLAVPDAAVAPLLAAVPWPAGALVAHLAGALPLAVFESQPAVRGGVFYPLQTFSPGRAIDWPAMPLCIEAAGPAAEATLLALARSLSRQVRLLSSAQRLQLHVAAVFANNFTNHLLGIADALLAEAGLPAELLAPLVRETVQKALAHPPFVVQTGPAVRRDAPTLAAHEAALAAHPVWQDLYARLTASIQARL
;
A
#
# COMPACT_ATOMS: atom_id res chain seq x y z
N MET A 1 32.91 27.88 36.82
CA MET A 1 32.64 27.38 35.45
C MET A 1 32.78 25.88 35.49
N ALA A 2 31.67 25.18 35.58
CA ALA A 2 31.64 23.71 35.59
C ALA A 2 31.43 23.21 34.16
N SER A 3 32.41 22.45 33.66
CA SER A 3 32.41 21.80 32.35
C SER A 3 31.34 20.69 32.36
N CYS A 4 30.34 20.81 31.51
CA CYS A 4 29.35 19.76 31.25
C CYS A 4 30.02 18.67 30.39
N PRO A 5 29.98 17.37 30.78
CA PRO A 5 30.54 16.33 29.96
C PRO A 5 29.62 16.09 28.76
N ALA A 6 30.17 16.13 27.56
CA ALA A 6 29.50 15.75 26.34
C ALA A 6 29.13 14.26 26.41
N LEU A 7 27.86 13.96 26.28
CA LEU A 7 27.38 12.59 26.12
C LEU A 7 27.96 12.00 24.82
N PRO A 8 28.41 10.72 24.81
CA PRO A 8 28.96 10.13 23.61
C PRO A 8 27.83 10.00 22.56
N PHE A 9 28.04 10.59 21.40
CA PHE A 9 27.24 10.38 20.20
C PHE A 9 27.38 8.89 19.82
N ASN A 10 26.38 8.09 20.16
CA ASN A 10 26.33 6.70 19.77
C ASN A 10 26.14 6.66 18.25
N MET A 11 27.20 6.39 17.50
CA MET A 11 27.10 6.18 16.05
C MET A 11 26.09 5.05 15.80
N PRO A 12 25.16 5.22 14.85
CA PRO A 12 24.22 4.16 14.51
C PRO A 12 25.01 2.90 14.12
N ALA A 13 24.61 1.75 14.66
CA ALA A 13 25.18 0.45 14.31
C ALA A 13 25.19 0.31 12.78
N HIS A 14 26.30 -0.21 12.23
CA HIS A 14 26.44 -0.49 10.80
C HIS A 14 25.27 -1.39 10.36
N ILE A 15 24.42 -0.88 9.46
CA ILE A 15 23.33 -1.66 8.88
C ILE A 15 23.94 -2.51 7.78
N PRO A 16 23.78 -3.85 7.82
CA PRO A 16 24.32 -4.74 6.79
C PRO A 16 23.75 -4.41 5.41
N ASP A 17 24.56 -4.52 4.36
CA ASP A 17 24.10 -4.36 2.97
C ASP A 17 23.05 -5.42 2.58
N SER A 18 23.09 -6.60 3.22
CA SER A 18 22.11 -7.68 3.07
C SER A 18 21.40 -7.94 4.39
N LEU A 19 20.07 -7.88 4.37
CA LEU A 19 19.21 -8.16 5.53
C LEU A 19 18.52 -9.51 5.37
N THR A 20 18.32 -10.20 6.50
CA THR A 20 17.48 -11.39 6.60
C THR A 20 16.06 -11.01 6.95
N ILE A 21 15.09 -11.56 6.23
CA ILE A 21 13.67 -11.17 6.32
C ILE A 21 12.80 -12.39 6.60
N GLY A 22 12.09 -12.33 7.72
CA GLY A 22 11.00 -13.24 8.02
C GLY A 22 9.68 -12.68 7.48
N ARG A 23 8.84 -13.51 6.86
CA ARG A 23 7.60 -13.03 6.26
C ARG A 23 6.37 -13.75 6.74
N PHE A 24 5.32 -12.97 7.00
CA PHE A 24 3.99 -13.45 7.33
C PHE A 24 3.00 -12.97 6.26
N GLY A 25 2.35 -13.93 5.59
CA GLY A 25 1.40 -13.69 4.52
C GLY A 25 1.94 -14.00 3.12
N THR A 26 1.03 -14.42 2.23
CA THR A 26 1.29 -14.86 0.85
C THR A 26 0.38 -14.17 -0.16
N GLY A 27 -0.22 -13.04 0.23
CA GLY A 27 -1.12 -12.24 -0.61
C GLY A 27 -0.39 -11.53 -1.76
N ARG A 28 -1.12 -10.70 -2.50
CA ARG A 28 -0.62 -10.00 -3.71
C ARG A 28 0.63 -9.16 -3.48
N VAL A 29 0.70 -8.41 -2.38
CA VAL A 29 1.92 -7.66 -2.00
C VAL A 29 3.05 -8.64 -1.73
N ALA A 30 2.74 -9.70 -1.00
CA ALA A 30 3.69 -10.73 -0.61
C ALA A 30 4.38 -11.38 -1.82
N SER A 31 3.62 -11.80 -2.82
CA SER A 31 4.15 -12.50 -3.99
C SER A 31 5.08 -11.64 -4.86
N GLN A 32 4.93 -10.32 -4.81
CA GLN A 32 5.77 -9.41 -5.59
C GLN A 32 6.93 -8.79 -4.79
N LEU A 33 6.74 -8.54 -3.50
CA LEU A 33 7.78 -7.98 -2.65
C LEU A 33 8.93 -8.98 -2.40
N ALA A 34 8.63 -10.28 -2.25
CA ALA A 34 9.68 -11.26 -1.95
C ALA A 34 10.73 -11.40 -3.07
N PRO A 35 10.36 -11.54 -4.35
CA PRO A 35 11.34 -11.54 -5.43
C PRO A 35 12.13 -10.23 -5.52
N ALA A 36 11.50 -9.08 -5.25
CA ALA A 36 12.18 -7.80 -5.27
C ALA A 36 13.24 -7.68 -4.16
N LEU A 37 12.95 -8.19 -2.96
CA LEU A 37 13.90 -8.26 -1.85
C LEU A 37 15.12 -9.12 -2.21
N LEU A 38 14.90 -10.28 -2.83
CA LEU A 38 15.99 -11.14 -3.31
C LEU A 38 16.82 -10.45 -4.38
N ALA A 39 16.18 -9.79 -5.36
CA ALA A 39 16.88 -9.06 -6.41
C ALA A 39 17.70 -7.88 -5.88
N ALA A 40 17.29 -7.30 -4.74
CA ALA A 40 18.03 -6.26 -4.02
C ALA A 40 19.16 -6.81 -3.12
N GLY A 41 19.40 -8.13 -3.11
CA GLY A 41 20.46 -8.76 -2.34
C GLY A 41 20.09 -9.18 -0.92
N HIS A 42 18.82 -9.05 -0.52
CA HIS A 42 18.34 -9.50 0.78
C HIS A 42 17.97 -10.99 0.77
N GLN A 43 17.78 -11.59 1.95
CA GLN A 43 17.43 -12.99 2.09
C GLN A 43 16.05 -13.11 2.75
N VAL A 44 15.10 -13.73 2.06
CA VAL A 44 13.83 -14.15 2.68
C VAL A 44 14.06 -15.53 3.28
N ILE A 45 14.20 -15.61 4.61
CA ILE A 45 14.59 -16.84 5.28
C ILE A 45 13.41 -17.78 5.55
N PHE A 46 12.20 -17.21 5.70
CA PHE A 46 10.97 -17.99 5.78
C PHE A 46 9.75 -17.22 5.31
N VAL A 47 8.72 -17.96 4.98
CA VAL A 47 7.34 -17.47 4.73
C VAL A 47 6.39 -18.29 5.60
N TRP A 48 5.46 -17.62 6.26
CA TRP A 48 4.33 -18.23 6.94
C TRP A 48 3.00 -17.73 6.37
N SER A 49 2.00 -18.61 6.32
CA SER A 49 0.62 -18.28 5.96
C SER A 49 -0.36 -19.13 6.74
N ARG A 50 -1.59 -18.63 6.95
CA ARG A 50 -2.70 -19.42 7.52
C ARG A 50 -3.01 -20.69 6.70
N THR A 51 -2.74 -20.64 5.40
CA THR A 51 -2.87 -21.78 4.50
C THR A 51 -1.46 -22.28 4.15
N PRO A 52 -0.98 -23.39 4.74
CA PRO A 52 0.39 -23.87 4.55
C PRO A 52 0.77 -24.04 3.09
N ALA A 53 -0.11 -24.60 2.27
CA ALA A 53 0.14 -24.80 0.84
C ALA A 53 0.48 -23.49 0.08
N THR A 54 -0.07 -22.33 0.49
CA THR A 54 0.29 -21.05 -0.13
C THR A 54 1.67 -20.55 0.32
N ALA A 55 2.10 -20.89 1.54
CA ALA A 55 3.45 -20.60 2.01
C ALA A 55 4.48 -21.47 1.29
N GLU A 56 4.19 -22.77 1.12
CA GLU A 56 5.01 -23.71 0.37
C GLU A 56 5.14 -23.29 -1.10
N ALA A 57 4.03 -22.95 -1.74
CA ALA A 57 4.02 -22.49 -3.13
C ALA A 57 4.88 -21.22 -3.31
N LEU A 58 4.80 -20.25 -2.39
CA LEU A 58 5.62 -19.04 -2.47
C LEU A 58 7.10 -19.36 -2.17
N ALA A 59 7.39 -20.14 -1.15
CA ALA A 59 8.75 -20.50 -0.76
C ALA A 59 9.48 -21.28 -1.88
N ALA A 60 8.78 -22.13 -2.63
CA ALA A 60 9.35 -22.88 -3.75
C ALA A 60 9.94 -21.99 -4.87
N HIS A 61 9.48 -20.75 -4.98
CA HIS A 61 10.00 -19.77 -5.94
C HIS A 61 11.10 -18.84 -5.37
N LEU A 62 11.48 -19.03 -4.10
CA LEU A 62 12.42 -18.16 -3.39
C LEU A 62 13.63 -18.97 -2.88
N PRO A 63 14.81 -18.87 -3.49
CA PRO A 63 15.99 -19.61 -3.07
C PRO A 63 16.30 -19.43 -1.58
N GLY A 64 16.55 -20.53 -0.87
CA GLY A 64 16.89 -20.52 0.56
C GLY A 64 15.74 -20.23 1.51
N THR A 65 14.52 -20.01 1.01
CA THR A 65 13.35 -19.70 1.81
C THR A 65 12.65 -20.97 2.28
N ARG A 66 12.24 -21.03 3.55
CA ARG A 66 11.45 -22.13 4.12
C ARG A 66 10.00 -21.72 4.32
N ALA A 67 9.07 -22.61 4.03
CA ALA A 67 7.70 -22.47 4.51
C ALA A 67 7.61 -22.89 5.97
N LEU A 68 7.07 -22.04 6.85
CA LEU A 68 6.81 -22.42 8.23
C LEU A 68 5.40 -23.00 8.35
N PRO A 69 5.27 -24.24 8.89
CA PRO A 69 3.96 -24.88 9.03
C PRO A 69 3.12 -24.30 10.17
N THR A 70 3.76 -23.71 11.18
CA THR A 70 3.11 -23.19 12.40
C THR A 70 3.77 -21.90 12.87
N LEU A 71 3.10 -21.21 13.81
CA LEU A 71 3.66 -20.09 14.57
C LEU A 71 4.37 -20.52 15.85
N ALA A 72 4.60 -21.81 16.06
CA ALA A 72 5.27 -22.32 17.24
C ALA A 72 6.71 -21.81 17.35
N PRO A 73 7.21 -21.49 18.56
CA PRO A 73 8.57 -21.02 18.78
C PRO A 73 9.61 -22.15 18.61
N PRO A 74 10.90 -21.78 18.37
CA PRO A 74 11.34 -20.41 18.12
C PRO A 74 11.14 -20.01 16.64
N GLN A 75 10.74 -18.75 16.41
CA GLN A 75 10.80 -18.21 15.06
C GLN A 75 12.26 -18.08 14.62
N PRO A 76 12.59 -18.39 13.36
CA PRO A 76 13.94 -18.15 12.85
C PRO A 76 14.31 -16.67 13.02
N PRO A 77 15.49 -16.37 13.62
CA PRO A 77 15.91 -15.00 13.81
C PRO A 77 16.08 -14.29 12.46
N ALA A 78 15.52 -13.09 12.36
CA ALA A 78 15.60 -12.23 11.18
C ALA A 78 15.87 -10.79 11.60
N ASP A 79 16.50 -10.01 10.71
CA ASP A 79 16.74 -8.58 10.93
C ASP A 79 15.42 -7.82 10.89
N VAL A 80 14.49 -8.24 10.02
CA VAL A 80 13.16 -7.64 9.86
C VAL A 80 12.09 -8.71 9.67
N TYR A 81 10.96 -8.57 10.35
CA TYR A 81 9.76 -9.38 10.14
C TYR A 81 8.68 -8.53 9.46
N LEU A 82 8.24 -8.93 8.26
CA LEU A 82 7.24 -8.21 7.48
C LEU A 82 5.88 -8.89 7.55
N LEU A 83 4.86 -8.16 8.02
CA LEU A 83 3.47 -8.62 8.12
C LEU A 83 2.70 -8.20 6.86
N ALA A 84 2.72 -9.04 5.82
CA ALA A 84 1.98 -8.84 4.57
C ALA A 84 0.62 -9.56 4.62
N VAL A 85 -0.13 -9.30 5.65
CA VAL A 85 -1.47 -9.86 5.93
C VAL A 85 -2.53 -8.74 5.87
N PRO A 86 -3.84 -9.08 5.77
CA PRO A 86 -4.90 -8.07 5.88
C PRO A 86 -4.81 -7.29 7.19
N ASP A 87 -5.18 -6.01 7.18
CA ASP A 87 -5.07 -5.08 8.31
C ASP A 87 -5.69 -5.65 9.60
N ALA A 88 -6.88 -6.25 9.49
CA ALA A 88 -7.58 -6.88 10.62
C ALA A 88 -6.83 -8.10 11.20
N ALA A 89 -5.90 -8.68 10.47
CA ALA A 89 -5.12 -9.84 10.93
C ALA A 89 -3.81 -9.44 11.63
N VAL A 90 -3.40 -8.18 11.57
CA VAL A 90 -2.11 -7.72 12.14
C VAL A 90 -2.09 -7.86 13.65
N ALA A 91 -3.05 -7.27 14.37
CA ALA A 91 -3.09 -7.32 15.82
C ALA A 91 -3.22 -8.77 16.37
N PRO A 92 -4.11 -9.63 15.86
CA PRO A 92 -4.15 -11.04 16.25
C PRO A 92 -2.83 -11.78 15.99
N LEU A 93 -2.17 -11.51 14.87
CA LEU A 93 -0.89 -12.14 14.54
C LEU A 93 0.23 -11.67 15.48
N LEU A 94 0.28 -10.37 15.79
CA LEU A 94 1.22 -9.80 16.76
C LEU A 94 1.10 -10.48 18.12
N ALA A 95 -0.13 -10.76 18.58
CA ALA A 95 -0.38 -11.43 19.85
C ALA A 95 -0.05 -12.93 19.82
N ALA A 96 -0.21 -13.59 18.68
CA ALA A 96 -0.04 -15.04 18.54
C ALA A 96 1.42 -15.47 18.32
N VAL A 97 2.26 -14.61 17.77
CA VAL A 97 3.67 -14.95 17.46
C VAL A 97 4.55 -14.68 18.68
N PRO A 98 5.32 -15.68 19.16
CA PRO A 98 6.33 -15.48 20.20
C PRO A 98 7.57 -14.80 19.59
N TRP A 99 7.54 -13.47 19.56
CA TRP A 99 8.61 -12.68 18.96
C TRP A 99 9.91 -12.78 19.75
N PRO A 100 11.07 -12.86 19.08
CA PRO A 100 12.37 -12.66 19.74
C PRO A 100 12.43 -11.27 20.40
N ALA A 101 13.09 -11.17 21.53
CA ALA A 101 13.25 -9.88 22.22
C ALA A 101 13.95 -8.87 21.31
N GLY A 102 13.37 -7.67 21.19
CA GLY A 102 13.86 -6.61 20.32
C GLY A 102 13.68 -6.87 18.82
N ALA A 103 12.84 -7.84 18.42
CA ALA A 103 12.51 -8.09 17.02
C ALA A 103 11.97 -6.82 16.34
N LEU A 104 12.48 -6.49 15.16
CA LEU A 104 11.92 -5.45 14.31
C LEU A 104 10.79 -6.05 13.48
N VAL A 105 9.56 -5.64 13.76
CA VAL A 105 8.36 -6.13 13.08
C VAL A 105 7.65 -4.97 12.40
N ALA A 106 7.39 -5.07 11.11
CA ALA A 106 6.74 -4.02 10.34
C ALA A 106 5.51 -4.56 9.59
N HIS A 107 4.38 -3.84 9.68
CA HIS A 107 3.22 -4.13 8.84
C HIS A 107 3.26 -3.33 7.52
N LEU A 108 2.48 -3.79 6.53
CA LEU A 108 2.42 -3.18 5.20
C LEU A 108 1.11 -2.40 4.95
N ALA A 109 0.33 -2.16 6.00
CA ALA A 109 -0.99 -1.53 5.91
C ALA A 109 -0.91 -0.02 5.72
N GLY A 110 -1.77 0.54 4.85
CA GLY A 110 -1.87 1.98 4.63
C GLY A 110 -2.63 2.71 5.75
N ALA A 111 -3.68 2.09 6.29
CA ALA A 111 -4.58 2.71 7.27
C ALA A 111 -4.26 2.37 8.73
N LEU A 112 -3.58 1.25 9.01
CA LEU A 112 -3.31 0.79 10.37
C LEU A 112 -2.22 1.67 11.04
N PRO A 113 -2.46 2.26 12.23
CA PRO A 113 -1.46 3.10 12.89
C PRO A 113 -0.32 2.29 13.50
N LEU A 114 0.85 2.94 13.68
CA LEU A 114 2.01 2.36 14.37
C LEU A 114 1.67 1.94 15.81
N ALA A 115 0.70 2.59 16.45
CA ALA A 115 0.23 2.29 17.80
C ALA A 115 -0.26 0.83 17.98
N VAL A 116 -0.53 0.09 16.90
CA VAL A 116 -0.87 -1.35 16.98
C VAL A 116 0.21 -2.16 17.71
N PHE A 117 1.45 -1.70 17.70
CA PHE A 117 2.58 -2.36 18.37
C PHE A 117 2.69 -2.07 19.86
N GLU A 118 1.94 -1.12 20.42
CA GLU A 118 1.95 -0.79 21.85
C GLU A 118 1.53 -1.98 22.73
N SER A 119 0.74 -2.90 22.18
CA SER A 119 0.37 -4.15 22.85
C SER A 119 1.53 -5.15 22.96
N GLN A 120 2.68 -4.90 22.31
CA GLN A 120 3.83 -5.80 22.22
C GLN A 120 5.15 -5.05 22.53
N PRO A 121 5.39 -4.65 23.81
CA PRO A 121 6.52 -3.81 24.18
C PRO A 121 7.90 -4.46 23.94
N ALA A 122 7.97 -5.78 23.77
CA ALA A 122 9.18 -6.49 23.41
C ALA A 122 9.56 -6.37 21.94
N VAL A 123 8.68 -5.80 21.10
CA VAL A 123 8.87 -5.66 19.65
C VAL A 123 9.19 -4.20 19.31
N ARG A 124 10.14 -3.99 18.41
CA ARG A 124 10.34 -2.69 17.76
C ARG A 124 9.38 -2.59 16.57
N GLY A 125 8.30 -1.86 16.75
CA GLY A 125 7.26 -1.70 15.73
C GLY A 125 7.69 -0.82 14.57
N GLY A 126 7.19 -1.13 13.37
CA GLY A 126 7.39 -0.30 12.19
C GLY A 126 6.31 -0.48 11.12
N VAL A 127 6.36 0.39 10.14
CA VAL A 127 5.51 0.35 8.95
C VAL A 127 6.40 0.38 7.72
N PHE A 128 6.11 -0.50 6.78
CA PHE A 128 6.75 -0.58 5.47
C PHE A 128 5.66 -0.61 4.40
N TYR A 129 5.12 0.56 4.06
CA TYR A 129 3.93 0.69 3.22
C TYR A 129 4.29 0.99 1.76
N PRO A 130 4.15 0.01 0.83
CA PRO A 130 4.28 0.24 -0.59
C PRO A 130 3.00 0.88 -1.15
N LEU A 131 3.11 2.09 -1.70
CA LEU A 131 1.98 2.81 -2.29
C LEU A 131 1.79 2.37 -3.74
N GLN A 132 1.12 1.23 -3.92
CA GLN A 132 0.83 0.67 -5.25
C GLN A 132 -0.37 -0.27 -5.20
N THR A 133 -1.00 -0.48 -6.35
CA THR A 133 -1.93 -1.58 -6.57
C THR A 133 -1.17 -2.82 -7.07
N PHE A 134 -1.39 -3.95 -6.42
CA PHE A 134 -0.73 -5.22 -6.74
C PHE A 134 -1.70 -6.15 -7.46
N SER A 135 -1.47 -6.36 -8.75
CA SER A 135 -2.28 -7.26 -9.58
C SER A 135 -1.45 -8.45 -10.06
N PRO A 136 -2.03 -9.66 -10.11
CA PRO A 136 -1.34 -10.82 -10.69
C PRO A 136 -0.91 -10.55 -12.14
N GLY A 137 0.28 -11.02 -12.51
CA GLY A 137 0.79 -10.91 -13.88
C GLY A 137 1.29 -9.52 -14.31
N ARG A 138 1.21 -8.51 -13.43
CA ARG A 138 1.79 -7.17 -13.72
C ARG A 138 3.06 -6.96 -12.93
N ALA A 139 4.16 -6.71 -13.63
CA ALA A 139 5.42 -6.33 -13.00
C ALA A 139 5.32 -4.95 -12.34
N ILE A 140 5.96 -4.80 -11.19
CA ILE A 140 6.07 -3.52 -10.46
C ILE A 140 7.40 -2.87 -10.80
N ASP A 141 7.36 -1.59 -11.12
CA ASP A 141 8.55 -0.73 -11.18
C ASP A 141 8.92 -0.31 -9.75
N TRP A 142 9.65 -1.18 -9.04
CA TRP A 142 10.07 -0.95 -7.67
C TRP A 142 10.89 0.33 -7.50
N PRO A 143 11.87 0.65 -8.36
CA PRO A 143 12.62 1.90 -8.30
C PRO A 143 11.77 3.17 -8.33
N ALA A 144 10.64 3.17 -9.03
CA ALA A 144 9.74 4.33 -9.14
C ALA A 144 8.60 4.33 -8.12
N MET A 145 8.36 3.20 -7.44
CA MET A 145 7.23 3.05 -6.50
C MET A 145 7.51 3.77 -5.17
N PRO A 146 6.60 4.62 -4.65
CA PRO A 146 6.74 5.21 -3.33
C PRO A 146 6.67 4.15 -2.23
N LEU A 147 7.68 4.15 -1.33
CA LEU A 147 7.71 3.38 -0.09
C LEU A 147 7.62 4.35 1.09
N CYS A 148 6.60 4.17 1.93
CA CYS A 148 6.36 5.01 3.10
C CYS A 148 6.72 4.24 4.38
N ILE A 149 7.58 4.86 5.19
CA ILE A 149 8.16 4.25 6.38
C ILE A 149 7.72 5.02 7.62
N GLU A 150 7.45 4.30 8.70
CA GLU A 150 7.27 4.81 10.06
C GLU A 150 7.87 3.81 11.03
N ALA A 151 8.44 4.25 12.15
CA ALA A 151 9.04 3.35 13.11
C ALA A 151 9.00 3.88 14.56
N ALA A 152 8.98 2.97 15.51
CA ALA A 152 8.95 3.25 16.95
C ALA A 152 10.33 3.60 17.54
N GLY A 153 11.24 4.17 16.74
CA GLY A 153 12.53 4.65 17.23
C GLY A 153 13.62 4.64 16.16
N PRO A 154 14.74 5.35 16.43
CA PRO A 154 15.76 5.63 15.40
C PRO A 154 16.42 4.38 14.79
N ALA A 155 16.69 3.36 15.59
CA ALA A 155 17.32 2.13 15.10
C ALA A 155 16.39 1.32 14.16
N ALA A 156 15.09 1.23 14.49
CA ALA A 156 14.08 0.62 13.64
C ALA A 156 13.90 1.43 12.35
N GLU A 157 13.83 2.74 12.46
CA GLU A 157 13.72 3.65 11.32
C GLU A 157 14.89 3.49 10.35
N ALA A 158 16.13 3.51 10.87
CA ALA A 158 17.33 3.37 10.05
C ALA A 158 17.32 2.05 9.26
N THR A 159 16.96 0.93 9.91
CA THR A 159 16.89 -0.39 9.24
C THR A 159 15.79 -0.41 8.16
N LEU A 160 14.59 0.08 8.47
CA LEU A 160 13.50 0.10 7.49
C LEU A 160 13.76 1.05 6.32
N LEU A 161 14.43 2.20 6.58
CA LEU A 161 14.86 3.11 5.52
C LEU A 161 15.93 2.47 4.62
N ALA A 162 16.90 1.76 5.17
CA ALA A 162 17.90 1.04 4.39
C ALA A 162 17.22 -0.01 3.49
N LEU A 163 16.33 -0.82 4.06
CA LEU A 163 15.54 -1.81 3.32
C LEU A 163 14.70 -1.15 2.21
N ALA A 164 14.06 -0.03 2.48
CA ALA A 164 13.24 0.69 1.50
C ALA A 164 14.08 1.28 0.36
N ARG A 165 15.23 1.86 0.69
CA ARG A 165 16.14 2.48 -0.31
C ARG A 165 16.82 1.46 -1.21
N SER A 166 16.97 0.22 -0.79
CA SER A 166 17.45 -0.86 -1.67
C SER A 166 16.45 -1.23 -2.76
N LEU A 167 15.17 -0.96 -2.53
CA LEU A 167 14.09 -1.27 -3.48
C LEU A 167 13.65 -0.07 -4.31
N SER A 168 13.60 1.14 -3.71
CA SER A 168 13.01 2.31 -4.32
C SER A 168 13.83 3.58 -4.13
N ARG A 169 13.79 4.43 -5.16
CA ARG A 169 14.30 5.82 -5.10
C ARG A 169 13.30 6.80 -4.46
N GLN A 170 12.04 6.37 -4.25
CA GLN A 170 10.94 7.19 -3.75
C GLN A 170 10.58 6.79 -2.31
N VAL A 171 11.50 6.99 -1.36
CA VAL A 171 11.26 6.66 0.05
C VAL A 171 10.85 7.90 0.83
N ARG A 172 9.81 7.78 1.67
CA ARG A 172 9.27 8.86 2.50
C ARG A 172 9.06 8.39 3.94
N LEU A 173 9.46 9.23 4.91
CA LEU A 173 9.03 9.09 6.29
C LEU A 173 7.67 9.76 6.44
N LEU A 174 6.68 9.05 6.96
CA LEU A 174 5.34 9.56 7.20
C LEU A 174 4.85 9.10 8.58
N SER A 175 4.20 10.00 9.30
CA SER A 175 3.43 9.61 10.48
C SER A 175 2.21 8.79 10.10
N SER A 176 1.62 8.06 11.07
CA SER A 176 0.37 7.31 10.90
C SER A 176 -0.76 8.20 10.34
N ALA A 177 -0.87 9.45 10.81
CA ALA A 177 -1.87 10.39 10.32
C ALA A 177 -1.64 10.78 8.85
N GLN A 178 -0.41 11.09 8.48
CA GLN A 178 -0.04 11.42 7.09
C GLN A 178 -0.25 10.21 6.16
N ARG A 179 0.12 9.01 6.61
CA ARG A 179 -0.07 7.78 5.85
C ARG A 179 -1.55 7.46 5.64
N LEU A 180 -2.41 7.66 6.65
CA LEU A 180 -3.85 7.51 6.51
C LEU A 180 -4.40 8.47 5.45
N GLN A 181 -4.04 9.76 5.49
CA GLN A 181 -4.46 10.74 4.49
C GLN A 181 -3.97 10.36 3.08
N LEU A 182 -2.72 9.92 2.95
CA LEU A 182 -2.19 9.42 1.67
C LEU A 182 -2.96 8.20 1.18
N HIS A 183 -3.30 7.26 2.07
CA HIS A 183 -4.08 6.07 1.71
C HIS A 183 -5.49 6.43 1.25
N VAL A 184 -6.17 7.35 1.93
CA VAL A 184 -7.48 7.88 1.49
C VAL A 184 -7.37 8.53 0.10
N ALA A 185 -6.36 9.36 -0.12
CA ALA A 185 -6.12 9.97 -1.43
C ALA A 185 -5.86 8.91 -2.52
N ALA A 186 -5.11 7.85 -2.20
CA ALA A 186 -4.87 6.73 -3.11
C ALA A 186 -6.15 5.95 -3.44
N VAL A 187 -7.07 5.79 -2.50
CA VAL A 187 -8.39 5.18 -2.75
C VAL A 187 -9.16 5.99 -3.78
N PHE A 188 -9.20 7.33 -3.66
CA PHE A 188 -9.82 8.19 -4.67
C PHE A 188 -9.12 8.08 -6.03
N ALA A 189 -7.79 8.18 -6.05
CA ALA A 189 -7.04 8.19 -7.30
C ALA A 189 -7.00 6.84 -8.03
N ASN A 190 -7.12 5.73 -7.32
CA ASN A 190 -7.02 4.38 -7.89
C ASN A 190 -8.33 3.58 -7.78
N ASN A 191 -8.80 3.28 -6.57
CA ASN A 191 -9.92 2.34 -6.41
C ASN A 191 -11.23 2.91 -6.96
N PHE A 192 -11.58 4.15 -6.62
CA PHE A 192 -12.80 4.79 -7.11
C PHE A 192 -12.70 5.08 -8.61
N THR A 193 -11.55 5.53 -9.10
CA THR A 193 -11.32 5.71 -10.54
C THR A 193 -11.53 4.42 -11.30
N ASN A 194 -10.96 3.29 -10.83
CA ASN A 194 -11.18 1.98 -11.47
C ASN A 194 -12.65 1.56 -11.43
N HIS A 195 -13.36 1.82 -10.33
CA HIS A 195 -14.78 1.51 -10.22
C HIS A 195 -15.63 2.35 -11.20
N LEU A 196 -15.33 3.63 -11.34
CA LEU A 196 -16.01 4.52 -12.30
C LEU A 196 -15.77 4.07 -13.75
N LEU A 197 -14.57 3.62 -14.09
CA LEU A 197 -14.28 3.02 -15.39
C LEU A 197 -15.08 1.74 -15.61
N GLY A 198 -15.27 0.92 -14.59
CA GLY A 198 -16.11 -0.29 -14.67
C GLY A 198 -17.60 0.05 -14.91
N ILE A 199 -18.13 1.11 -14.28
CA ILE A 199 -19.50 1.59 -14.56
C ILE A 199 -19.61 2.07 -16.01
N ALA A 200 -18.63 2.84 -16.50
CA ALA A 200 -18.62 3.33 -17.87
C ALA A 200 -18.59 2.19 -18.90
N ASP A 201 -17.79 1.15 -18.64
CA ASP A 201 -17.69 -0.04 -19.47
C ASP A 201 -19.04 -0.80 -19.52
N ALA A 202 -19.69 -0.98 -18.36
CA ALA A 202 -21.00 -1.63 -18.29
C ALA A 202 -22.08 -0.87 -19.07
N LEU A 203 -22.13 0.46 -18.97
CA LEU A 203 -23.08 1.28 -19.72
C LEU A 203 -22.85 1.19 -21.23
N LEU A 204 -21.59 1.15 -21.70
CA LEU A 204 -21.29 0.92 -23.11
C LEU A 204 -21.74 -0.47 -23.57
N ALA A 205 -21.48 -1.50 -22.78
CA ALA A 205 -21.88 -2.86 -23.10
C ALA A 205 -23.39 -3.01 -23.25
N GLU A 206 -24.19 -2.37 -22.36
CA GLU A 206 -25.65 -2.33 -22.48
C GLU A 206 -26.14 -1.62 -23.75
N ALA A 207 -25.40 -0.61 -24.21
CA ALA A 207 -25.68 0.10 -25.45
C ALA A 207 -25.13 -0.63 -26.71
N GLY A 208 -24.48 -1.77 -26.56
CA GLY A 208 -23.84 -2.49 -27.67
C GLY A 208 -22.63 -1.78 -28.26
N LEU A 209 -21.97 -0.91 -27.45
CA LEU A 209 -20.81 -0.12 -27.88
C LEU A 209 -19.51 -0.72 -27.29
N PRO A 210 -18.40 -0.70 -28.04
CA PRO A 210 -17.13 -1.21 -27.57
C PRO A 210 -16.46 -0.27 -26.57
N ALA A 211 -15.87 -0.83 -25.49
CA ALA A 211 -15.19 -0.09 -24.41
C ALA A 211 -14.04 0.79 -24.90
N GLU A 212 -13.38 0.40 -25.99
CA GLU A 212 -12.25 1.10 -26.60
C GLU A 212 -12.59 2.53 -27.03
N LEU A 213 -13.86 2.87 -27.24
CA LEU A 213 -14.30 4.21 -27.56
C LEU A 213 -13.91 5.24 -26.49
N LEU A 214 -13.87 4.84 -25.22
CA LEU A 214 -13.48 5.71 -24.11
C LEU A 214 -11.96 5.81 -23.90
N ALA A 215 -11.16 4.92 -24.49
CA ALA A 215 -9.75 4.85 -24.19
C ALA A 215 -8.97 6.16 -24.50
N PRO A 216 -9.22 6.90 -25.58
CA PRO A 216 -8.59 8.20 -25.82
C PRO A 216 -8.99 9.25 -24.79
N LEU A 217 -10.30 9.30 -24.42
CA LEU A 217 -10.84 10.24 -23.44
C LEU A 217 -10.24 10.00 -22.04
N VAL A 218 -10.14 8.73 -21.63
CA VAL A 218 -9.53 8.35 -20.33
C VAL A 218 -8.05 8.77 -20.28
N ARG A 219 -7.27 8.50 -21.35
CA ARG A 219 -5.87 8.94 -21.41
C ARG A 219 -5.71 10.44 -21.30
N GLU A 220 -6.51 11.22 -22.06
CA GLU A 220 -6.49 12.68 -22.02
C GLU A 220 -6.84 13.20 -20.61
N THR A 221 -7.85 12.63 -19.96
CA THR A 221 -8.25 13.01 -18.62
C THR A 221 -7.11 12.80 -17.61
N VAL A 222 -6.44 11.65 -17.66
CA VAL A 222 -5.32 11.32 -16.75
C VAL A 222 -4.11 12.22 -17.04
N GLN A 223 -3.71 12.36 -18.33
CA GLN A 223 -2.57 13.19 -18.72
C GLN A 223 -2.76 14.65 -18.29
N LYS A 224 -3.94 15.21 -18.53
CA LYS A 224 -4.27 16.56 -18.14
C LYS A 224 -4.28 16.76 -16.62
N ALA A 225 -4.81 15.79 -15.86
CA ALA A 225 -4.84 15.84 -14.40
C ALA A 225 -3.44 15.70 -13.77
N LEU A 226 -2.49 15.04 -14.44
CA LEU A 226 -1.09 14.96 -14.01
C LEU A 226 -0.28 16.22 -14.35
N ALA A 227 -0.65 16.93 -15.43
CA ALA A 227 0.04 18.14 -15.91
C ALA A 227 -0.45 19.41 -15.21
N HIS A 228 -1.70 19.44 -14.75
CA HIS A 228 -2.36 20.61 -14.18
C HIS A 228 -3.15 20.25 -12.93
N PRO A 229 -3.44 21.22 -12.02
CA PRO A 229 -4.33 20.98 -10.88
C PRO A 229 -5.70 20.46 -11.35
N PRO A 230 -6.12 19.23 -10.95
CA PRO A 230 -7.30 18.57 -11.51
C PRO A 230 -8.60 19.39 -11.43
N PHE A 231 -8.83 20.13 -10.33
CA PHE A 231 -10.02 20.96 -10.17
C PHE A 231 -10.05 22.17 -11.12
N VAL A 232 -8.87 22.70 -11.52
CA VAL A 232 -8.77 23.82 -12.46
C VAL A 232 -9.12 23.39 -13.89
N VAL A 233 -8.79 22.16 -14.24
CA VAL A 233 -9.03 21.61 -15.58
C VAL A 233 -10.32 20.79 -15.69
N GLN A 234 -11.16 20.83 -14.66
CA GLN A 234 -12.46 20.15 -14.65
C GLN A 234 -13.37 20.69 -15.76
N THR A 235 -14.02 19.79 -16.49
CA THR A 235 -14.97 20.10 -17.57
C THR A 235 -16.27 19.31 -17.40
N GLY A 236 -17.22 19.51 -18.28
CA GLY A 236 -18.45 18.73 -18.33
C GLY A 236 -19.73 19.51 -17.97
N PRO A 237 -20.90 18.84 -18.03
CA PRO A 237 -22.21 19.51 -17.79
C PRO A 237 -22.35 19.99 -16.34
N ALA A 238 -21.76 19.33 -15.37
CA ALA A 238 -21.77 19.74 -13.96
C ALA A 238 -21.12 21.13 -13.77
N VAL A 239 -19.94 21.36 -14.39
CA VAL A 239 -19.23 22.65 -14.33
C VAL A 239 -20.07 23.78 -14.97
N ARG A 240 -20.71 23.49 -16.10
CA ARG A 240 -21.56 24.47 -16.82
C ARG A 240 -22.96 24.63 -16.21
N ARG A 241 -23.30 23.86 -15.17
CA ARG A 241 -24.65 23.81 -14.58
C ARG A 241 -25.74 23.56 -15.62
N ASP A 242 -25.47 22.69 -16.60
CA ASP A 242 -26.33 22.36 -17.73
C ASP A 242 -27.47 21.44 -17.26
N ALA A 243 -28.50 22.03 -16.67
CA ALA A 243 -29.60 21.30 -16.04
C ALA A 243 -30.33 20.32 -17.00
N PRO A 244 -30.63 20.70 -18.28
CA PRO A 244 -31.27 19.76 -19.22
C PRO A 244 -30.41 18.49 -19.45
N THR A 245 -29.11 18.65 -19.65
CA THR A 245 -28.20 17.53 -19.87
C THR A 245 -28.09 16.66 -18.62
N LEU A 246 -27.98 17.25 -17.42
CA LEU A 246 -27.90 16.50 -16.16
C LEU A 246 -29.18 15.69 -15.93
N ALA A 247 -30.37 16.26 -16.16
CA ALA A 247 -31.64 15.54 -16.04
C ALA A 247 -31.76 14.38 -17.03
N ALA A 248 -31.29 14.57 -18.28
CA ALA A 248 -31.29 13.51 -19.28
C ALA A 248 -30.36 12.33 -18.87
N HIS A 249 -29.20 12.64 -18.27
CA HIS A 249 -28.27 11.60 -17.77
C HIS A 249 -28.87 10.85 -16.57
N GLU A 250 -29.52 11.54 -15.64
CA GLU A 250 -30.20 10.91 -14.50
C GLU A 250 -31.34 10.00 -14.98
N ALA A 251 -32.14 10.45 -15.97
CA ALA A 251 -33.19 9.63 -16.57
C ALA A 251 -32.61 8.36 -17.28
N ALA A 252 -31.49 8.50 -17.98
CA ALA A 252 -30.81 7.36 -18.62
C ALA A 252 -30.29 6.34 -17.60
N LEU A 253 -30.01 6.76 -16.36
CA LEU A 253 -29.56 5.89 -15.27
C LEU A 253 -30.72 5.31 -14.43
N ALA A 254 -31.98 5.51 -14.81
CA ALA A 254 -33.15 5.07 -14.01
C ALA A 254 -33.18 3.56 -13.74
N ALA A 255 -32.62 2.73 -14.62
CA ALA A 255 -32.47 1.30 -14.41
C ALA A 255 -31.38 0.93 -13.39
N HIS A 256 -30.52 1.86 -13.00
CA HIS A 256 -29.36 1.67 -12.14
C HIS A 256 -29.37 2.65 -10.94
N PRO A 257 -30.28 2.49 -9.97
CA PRO A 257 -30.47 3.49 -8.90
C PRO A 257 -29.21 3.79 -8.08
N VAL A 258 -28.31 2.81 -7.88
CA VAL A 258 -27.03 3.02 -7.18
C VAL A 258 -26.09 3.91 -8.00
N TRP A 259 -26.03 3.71 -9.32
CA TRP A 259 -25.19 4.56 -10.19
C TRP A 259 -25.80 5.95 -10.39
N GLN A 260 -27.12 6.05 -10.41
CA GLN A 260 -27.82 7.33 -10.45
C GLN A 260 -27.54 8.17 -9.20
N ASP A 261 -27.61 7.59 -7.98
CA ASP A 261 -27.24 8.27 -6.73
C ASP A 261 -25.76 8.71 -6.75
N LEU A 262 -24.87 7.82 -7.20
CA LEU A 262 -23.43 8.14 -7.32
C LEU A 262 -23.21 9.30 -8.32
N TYR A 263 -23.89 9.31 -9.46
CA TYR A 263 -23.84 10.37 -10.46
C TYR A 263 -24.28 11.71 -9.85
N ALA A 264 -25.39 11.73 -9.14
CA ALA A 264 -25.91 12.93 -8.49
C ALA A 264 -24.94 13.47 -7.42
N ARG A 265 -24.34 12.60 -6.58
CA ARG A 265 -23.36 12.99 -5.56
C ARG A 265 -22.08 13.56 -6.16
N LEU A 266 -21.56 12.95 -7.22
CA LEU A 266 -20.37 13.44 -7.92
C LEU A 266 -20.65 14.78 -8.60
N THR A 267 -21.81 14.92 -9.25
CA THR A 267 -22.29 16.19 -9.84
C THR A 267 -22.34 17.29 -8.79
N ALA A 268 -22.98 17.04 -7.65
CA ALA A 268 -23.05 18.00 -6.55
C ALA A 268 -21.66 18.37 -5.99
N SER A 269 -20.78 17.39 -5.86
CA SER A 269 -19.39 17.62 -5.40
C SER A 269 -18.60 18.51 -6.37
N ILE A 270 -18.76 18.33 -7.68
CA ILE A 270 -18.15 19.21 -8.70
C ILE A 270 -18.70 20.62 -8.57
N GLN A 271 -20.01 20.77 -8.49
CA GLN A 271 -20.69 22.08 -8.42
C GLN A 271 -20.37 22.85 -7.14
N ALA A 272 -20.13 22.17 -6.03
CA ALA A 272 -19.77 22.80 -4.76
C ALA A 272 -18.36 23.45 -4.75
N ARG A 273 -17.55 23.22 -5.81
CA ARG A 273 -16.20 23.79 -5.95
C ARG A 273 -16.13 24.94 -6.96
N LEU A 274 -17.26 25.32 -7.55
CA LEU A 274 -17.41 26.45 -8.48
C LEU A 274 -17.75 27.74 -7.72
#